data_c7a310753a513dc6bf491a588072c637
#
_entry.id   c7a310753a513dc6bf491a588072c637
#
_cell.length_a   1.000
_cell.length_b   1.000
_cell.length_c   1.000
_cell.angle_alpha   90.00
_cell.angle_beta   90.00
_cell.angle_gamma   90.00
#
_symmetry.space_group_name_H-M   'P 1'
#
loop_
_entity.id
_entity.type
_entity.pdbx_description
1 polymer ?
#
loop_
_entity_poly.entity_id
_entity_poly.type
_entity_poly.pdbx_seq_one_letter_code
_entity_poly.pdbx_strand_id
1 'polypeptide(L)'
;MNAPAEPLTLRVRHAFPGFALDVDLQLPGKGITVLFGHSGSGKTTLLRCVAGLERAADAHIALNGESWQAGTHFVPTWRREIGYVFQEASLFPHLDVRRNLAFGMKRATGAVQTADLAAMAARFGIAHLLDRKPEGL
;
A
#
# COMPACT_ATOMS: atom_id res chain seq x y z
N MET A 1 25.66 -8.15 -10.01
CA MET A 1 25.53 -8.21 -8.55
C MET A 1 24.42 -7.23 -8.15
N ASN A 2 23.26 -7.74 -7.70
CA ASN A 2 22.23 -6.84 -7.17
C ASN A 2 22.75 -6.27 -5.84
N ALA A 3 22.79 -4.96 -5.73
CA ALA A 3 23.03 -4.28 -4.46
C ALA A 3 22.06 -4.84 -3.40
N PRO A 4 22.49 -5.03 -2.15
CA PRO A 4 21.58 -5.41 -1.08
C PRO A 4 20.46 -4.36 -1.02
N ALA A 5 19.21 -4.82 -0.98
CA ALA A 5 18.09 -3.89 -0.82
C ALA A 5 18.26 -3.19 0.54
N GLU A 6 18.24 -1.87 0.51
CA GLU A 6 18.28 -1.09 1.74
C GLU A 6 17.03 -1.35 2.58
N PRO A 7 17.14 -1.28 3.91
CA PRO A 7 16.05 -1.60 4.81
C PRO A 7 14.89 -0.59 4.68
N LEU A 8 13.71 -1.02 5.09
CA LEU A 8 12.60 -0.14 5.41
C LEU A 8 12.83 0.41 6.83
N THR A 9 13.06 1.71 6.93
CA THR A 9 13.22 2.39 8.21
C THR A 9 11.89 3.06 8.59
N LEU A 10 11.40 2.73 9.78
CA LEU A 10 10.13 3.24 10.31
C LEU A 10 10.35 3.82 11.70
N ARG A 11 10.40 5.13 11.83
CA ARG A 11 10.22 5.82 13.09
C ARG A 11 8.92 6.61 13.00
N VAL A 12 7.93 6.24 13.79
CA VAL A 12 6.60 6.85 13.73
C VAL A 12 6.11 7.10 15.14
N ARG A 13 5.89 8.38 15.47
CA ARG A 13 5.21 8.81 16.68
C ARG A 13 3.95 9.57 16.29
N HIS A 14 2.82 9.02 16.68
CA HIS A 14 1.53 9.60 16.35
C HIS A 14 0.54 9.36 17.48
N ALA A 15 -0.02 10.45 18.01
CA ALA A 15 -0.97 10.39 19.13
C ALA A 15 -2.40 10.56 18.63
N PHE A 16 -3.27 9.71 19.11
CA PHE A 16 -4.72 9.79 18.96
C PHE A 16 -5.37 9.95 20.34
N PRO A 17 -6.62 10.40 20.44
CA PRO A 17 -7.35 10.37 21.71
C PRO A 17 -7.38 8.94 22.27
N GLY A 18 -6.73 8.73 23.43
CA GLY A 18 -6.68 7.42 24.11
C GLY A 18 -5.67 6.40 23.56
N PHE A 19 -4.88 6.75 22.55
CA PHE A 19 -3.88 5.84 21.97
C PHE A 19 -2.67 6.61 21.42
N ALA A 20 -1.48 6.11 21.67
CA ALA A 20 -0.26 6.63 21.06
C ALA A 20 0.49 5.52 20.34
N LEU A 21 0.82 5.76 19.09
CA LEU A 21 1.72 4.92 18.31
C LEU A 21 3.14 5.45 18.48
N ASP A 22 4.04 4.64 19.04
CA ASP A 22 5.47 4.94 19.12
C ASP A 22 6.24 3.71 18.64
N VAL A 23 6.82 3.82 17.46
CA VAL A 23 7.48 2.72 16.74
C VAL A 23 8.82 3.19 16.22
N ASP A 24 9.87 2.40 16.46
CA ASP A 24 11.19 2.57 15.87
C ASP A 24 11.69 1.21 15.39
N LEU A 25 11.62 0.97 14.09
CA LEU A 25 11.91 -0.31 13.47
C LEU A 25 12.81 -0.16 12.24
N GLN A 26 13.70 -1.13 12.07
CA GLN A 26 14.41 -1.36 10.82
C GLN A 26 14.03 -2.75 10.30
N LEU A 27 13.40 -2.81 9.13
CA LEU A 27 12.87 -4.04 8.56
C LEU A 27 13.60 -4.36 7.25
N PRO A 28 13.72 -5.63 6.88
CA PRO A 28 14.31 -6.00 5.60
C PRO A 28 13.59 -5.31 4.43
N GLY A 29 14.33 -4.77 3.48
CA GLY A 29 13.79 -4.17 2.25
C GLY A 29 13.25 -5.19 1.24
N LYS A 30 13.39 -6.48 1.52
CA LYS A 30 12.92 -7.61 0.68
C LYS A 30 12.29 -8.71 1.53
N GLY A 31 11.43 -9.50 0.89
CA GLY A 31 10.76 -10.64 1.52
C GLY A 31 9.42 -10.25 2.15
N ILE A 32 8.98 -11.05 3.11
CA ILE A 32 7.69 -10.87 3.79
C ILE A 32 7.99 -10.50 5.25
N THR A 33 7.44 -9.36 5.67
CA THR A 33 7.42 -8.95 7.08
C THR A 33 5.99 -9.02 7.59
N VAL A 34 5.78 -9.68 8.73
CA VAL A 34 4.47 -9.82 9.36
C VAL A 34 4.38 -8.90 10.56
N LEU A 35 3.34 -8.06 10.58
CA LEU A 35 2.99 -7.21 11.71
C LEU A 35 1.89 -7.89 12.52
N PHE A 36 2.23 -8.37 13.71
CA PHE A 36 1.33 -9.10 14.60
C PHE A 36 1.03 -8.30 15.88
N GLY A 37 -0.19 -8.44 16.40
CA GLY A 37 -0.61 -7.78 17.65
C GLY A 37 -2.13 -7.83 17.81
N HIS A 38 -2.63 -7.51 19.02
CA HIS A 38 -4.06 -7.48 19.32
C HIS A 38 -4.80 -6.42 18.49
N SER A 39 -6.13 -6.50 18.43
CA SER A 39 -6.96 -5.48 17.80
C SER A 39 -6.77 -4.13 18.50
N GLY A 40 -6.71 -3.04 17.73
CA GLY A 40 -6.48 -1.70 18.27
C GLY A 40 -5.02 -1.35 18.58
N SER A 41 -4.05 -2.25 18.36
CA SER A 41 -2.62 -1.97 18.63
C SER A 41 -1.92 -1.04 17.62
N GLY A 42 -2.66 -0.44 16.68
CA GLY A 42 -2.11 0.54 15.72
C GLY A 42 -1.52 -0.04 14.44
N LYS A 43 -1.65 -1.36 14.18
CA LYS A 43 -1.13 -2.00 12.96
C LYS A 43 -1.59 -1.33 11.66
N THR A 44 -2.90 -1.12 11.55
CA THR A 44 -3.50 -0.45 10.38
C THR A 44 -3.01 0.99 10.25
N THR A 45 -2.89 1.71 11.37
CA THR A 45 -2.36 3.08 11.40
C THR A 45 -0.92 3.12 10.91
N LEU A 46 -0.06 2.21 11.39
CA LEU A 46 1.33 2.11 10.92
C LEU A 46 1.40 1.84 9.41
N LEU A 47 0.62 0.88 8.91
CA LEU A 47 0.54 0.59 7.47
C LEU A 47 0.05 1.78 6.66
N ARG A 48 -0.94 2.53 7.16
CA ARG A 48 -1.43 3.76 6.54
C ARG A 48 -0.36 4.86 6.50
N CYS A 49 0.43 5.01 7.56
CA CYS A 49 1.57 5.94 7.59
C CYS A 49 2.62 5.54 6.53
N VAL A 50 2.98 4.25 6.46
CA VAL A 50 3.91 3.74 5.45
C VAL A 50 3.38 3.97 4.03
N ALA A 51 2.09 3.81 3.81
CA ALA A 51 1.46 4.04 2.51
C ALA A 51 1.29 5.54 2.17
N GLY A 52 1.47 6.45 3.13
CA GLY A 52 1.21 7.89 2.95
C GLY A 52 -0.28 8.25 2.93
N LEU A 53 -1.15 7.32 3.37
CA LEU A 53 -2.58 7.56 3.58
C LEU A 53 -2.86 8.29 4.90
N GLU A 54 -1.89 8.28 5.80
CA GLU A 54 -1.90 8.99 7.07
C GLU A 54 -0.57 9.71 7.22
N ARG A 55 -0.61 10.99 7.62
CA ARG A 55 0.60 11.75 7.92
C ARG A 55 0.79 11.79 9.43
N ALA A 56 1.79 11.07 9.93
CA ALA A 56 2.13 11.12 11.34
C ALA A 56 2.76 12.48 11.71
N ALA A 57 2.49 12.95 12.92
CA ALA A 57 3.00 14.24 13.39
C ALA A 57 4.53 14.27 13.50
N ASP A 58 5.11 13.17 13.97
CA ASP A 58 6.57 12.96 14.04
C ASP A 58 6.88 11.59 13.42
N ALA A 59 7.47 11.61 12.21
CA ALA A 59 7.83 10.38 11.54
C ALA A 59 9.07 10.54 10.65
N HIS A 60 9.83 9.44 10.58
CA HIS A 60 10.85 9.20 9.58
C HIS A 60 10.57 7.85 8.93
N ILE A 61 10.17 7.88 7.66
CA ILE A 61 9.83 6.69 6.88
C ILE A 61 10.68 6.71 5.62
N ALA A 62 11.52 5.71 5.44
CA ALA A 62 12.37 5.58 4.27
C ALA A 62 12.44 4.12 3.79
N LEU A 63 12.43 3.91 2.48
CA LEU A 63 12.59 2.61 1.83
C LEU A 63 13.64 2.71 0.72
N ASN A 64 14.57 1.76 0.69
CA ASN A 64 15.63 1.69 -0.33
C ASN A 64 16.40 3.02 -0.47
N GLY A 65 16.68 3.73 0.64
CA GLY A 65 17.34 5.02 0.65
C GLY A 65 16.47 6.21 0.26
N GLU A 66 15.24 5.99 -0.21
CA GLU A 66 14.30 7.05 -0.52
C GLU A 66 13.50 7.44 0.73
N SER A 67 13.57 8.72 1.13
CA SER A 67 12.79 9.24 2.26
C SER A 67 11.38 9.57 1.80
N TRP A 68 10.38 8.93 2.41
CA TRP A 68 8.97 9.17 2.13
C TRP A 68 8.31 10.14 3.11
N GLN A 69 8.82 10.20 4.34
CA GLN A 69 8.42 11.21 5.30
C GLN A 69 9.59 11.53 6.25
N ALA A 70 9.92 12.81 6.41
CA ALA A 70 10.89 13.30 7.40
C ALA A 70 10.66 14.78 7.66
N GLY A 71 10.29 15.16 8.88
CA GLY A 71 9.99 16.54 9.25
C GLY A 71 8.88 17.15 8.36
N THR A 72 9.22 18.18 7.59
CA THR A 72 8.27 18.83 6.65
C THR A 72 8.12 18.08 5.33
N HIS A 73 9.09 17.22 4.97
CA HIS A 73 9.06 16.43 3.74
C HIS A 73 8.00 15.33 3.85
N PHE A 74 7.16 15.22 2.82
CA PHE A 74 6.13 14.18 2.74
C PHE A 74 5.86 13.82 1.28
N VAL A 75 6.15 12.58 0.93
CA VAL A 75 5.79 11.99 -0.37
C VAL A 75 4.36 11.48 -0.31
N PRO A 76 3.43 11.99 -1.11
CA PRO A 76 2.05 11.53 -1.11
C PRO A 76 1.93 10.11 -1.67
N THR A 77 0.87 9.38 -1.30
CA THR A 77 0.63 7.97 -1.65
C THR A 77 0.83 7.67 -3.14
N TRP A 78 0.31 8.53 -4.02
CA TRP A 78 0.38 8.32 -5.49
C TRP A 78 1.77 8.50 -6.10
N ARG A 79 2.75 8.96 -5.32
CA ARG A 79 4.17 9.05 -5.70
C ARG A 79 5.03 7.97 -5.06
N ARG A 80 4.47 7.20 -4.11
CA ARG A 80 5.18 6.06 -3.51
C ARG A 80 5.01 4.84 -4.42
N GLU A 81 6.07 4.13 -4.70
CA GLU A 81 6.03 2.89 -5.48
C GLU A 81 5.53 1.72 -4.63
N ILE A 82 4.26 1.73 -4.27
CA ILE A 82 3.62 0.73 -3.41
C ILE A 82 2.31 0.23 -4.00
N GLY A 83 1.92 -1.00 -3.61
CA GLY A 83 0.56 -1.50 -3.69
C GLY A 83 -0.03 -1.59 -2.28
N TYR A 84 -1.21 -1.06 -2.07
CA TYR A 84 -1.92 -1.13 -0.79
C TYR A 84 -3.22 -1.88 -0.96
N VAL A 85 -3.41 -2.96 -0.19
CA VAL A 85 -4.65 -3.74 -0.17
C VAL A 85 -5.45 -3.33 1.05
N PHE A 86 -6.62 -2.75 0.82
CA PHE A 86 -7.54 -2.36 1.89
C PHE A 86 -8.24 -3.58 2.49
N GLN A 87 -8.62 -3.50 3.75
CA GLN A 87 -9.40 -4.54 4.42
C GLN A 87 -10.80 -4.66 3.82
N GLU A 88 -11.38 -3.55 3.39
CA GLU A 88 -12.67 -3.49 2.73
C GLU A 88 -12.51 -3.41 1.22
N ALA A 89 -13.47 -3.98 0.49
CA ALA A 89 -13.50 -3.88 -0.96
C ALA A 89 -13.75 -2.45 -1.39
N SER A 90 -12.71 -1.79 -1.92
CA SER A 90 -12.77 -0.39 -2.39
C SER A 90 -12.97 -0.34 -3.91
N LEU A 91 -13.99 -1.02 -4.41
CA LEU A 91 -14.34 -1.01 -5.82
C LEU A 91 -15.32 0.14 -6.14
N PHE A 92 -15.19 0.70 -7.33
CA PHE A 92 -16.15 1.67 -7.86
C PHE A 92 -17.46 0.96 -8.24
N PRO A 93 -18.58 1.19 -7.55
CA PRO A 93 -19.81 0.42 -7.75
C PRO A 93 -20.45 0.62 -9.13
N HIS A 94 -20.18 1.75 -9.78
CA HIS A 94 -20.69 2.08 -11.12
C HIS A 94 -19.89 1.42 -12.25
N LEU A 95 -18.73 0.82 -11.96
CA LEU A 95 -17.87 0.13 -12.92
C LEU A 95 -17.96 -1.38 -12.73
N ASP A 96 -17.87 -2.16 -13.83
CA ASP A 96 -17.63 -3.59 -13.76
C ASP A 96 -16.20 -3.89 -13.27
N VAL A 97 -15.90 -5.18 -13.00
CA VAL A 97 -14.57 -5.61 -12.52
C VAL A 97 -13.49 -5.23 -13.51
N ARG A 98 -13.71 -5.45 -14.81
CA ARG A 98 -12.75 -5.10 -15.88
C ARG A 98 -12.40 -3.62 -15.86
N ARG A 99 -13.37 -2.75 -15.74
CA ARG A 99 -13.17 -1.29 -15.70
C ARG A 99 -12.54 -0.83 -14.40
N ASN A 100 -12.84 -1.47 -13.28
CA ASN A 100 -12.17 -1.24 -12.01
C ASN A 100 -10.67 -1.53 -12.11
N LEU A 101 -10.30 -2.69 -12.65
CA LEU A 101 -8.90 -3.07 -12.88
C LEU A 101 -8.21 -2.13 -13.87
N ALA A 102 -8.86 -1.84 -15.00
CA ALA A 102 -8.33 -0.93 -16.01
C ALA A 102 -8.14 0.51 -15.50
N PHE A 103 -8.93 0.94 -14.51
CA PHE A 103 -8.78 2.24 -13.88
C PHE A 103 -7.43 2.41 -13.19
N GLY A 104 -6.97 1.38 -12.46
CA GLY A 104 -5.64 1.33 -11.86
C GLY A 104 -4.53 1.30 -12.91
N MET A 105 -4.67 0.45 -13.92
CA MET A 105 -3.68 0.30 -14.99
C MET A 105 -3.42 1.59 -15.76
N LYS A 106 -4.45 2.39 -16.05
CA LYS A 106 -4.31 3.69 -16.75
C LYS A 106 -3.50 4.72 -15.97
N ARG A 107 -3.33 4.53 -14.66
CA ARG A 107 -2.59 5.44 -13.78
C ARG A 107 -1.23 4.90 -13.37
N ALA A 108 -0.99 3.63 -13.66
CA ALA A 108 0.31 3.01 -13.42
C ALA A 108 1.32 3.45 -14.49
N THR A 109 2.59 3.42 -14.12
CA THR A 109 3.72 3.68 -15.02
C THR A 109 4.52 2.40 -15.26
N GLY A 110 5.31 2.39 -16.32
CA GLY A 110 6.21 1.26 -16.63
C GLY A 110 5.49 -0.03 -17.02
N ALA A 111 6.01 -1.17 -16.58
CA ALA A 111 5.56 -2.51 -16.98
C ALA A 111 4.08 -2.82 -16.67
N VAL A 112 3.49 -2.16 -15.67
CA VAL A 112 2.08 -2.35 -15.31
C VAL A 112 1.14 -1.81 -16.39
N GLN A 113 1.56 -0.78 -17.12
CA GLN A 113 0.76 -0.17 -18.19
C GLN A 113 0.59 -1.10 -19.40
N THR A 114 1.52 -2.04 -19.59
CA THR A 114 1.52 -3.02 -20.68
C THR A 114 1.05 -4.41 -20.25
N ALA A 115 0.65 -4.58 -18.98
CA ALA A 115 0.19 -5.87 -18.46
C ALA A 115 -1.11 -6.32 -19.16
N ASP A 116 -1.15 -7.59 -19.55
CA ASP A 116 -2.37 -8.21 -20.08
C ASP A 116 -3.36 -8.48 -18.93
N LEU A 117 -4.40 -7.67 -18.85
CA LEU A 117 -5.45 -7.77 -17.83
C LEU A 117 -6.16 -9.13 -17.90
N ALA A 118 -6.39 -9.67 -19.08
CA ALA A 118 -7.09 -10.95 -19.24
C ALA A 118 -6.22 -12.11 -18.72
N ALA A 119 -4.92 -12.12 -19.06
CA ALA A 119 -3.98 -13.10 -18.53
C ALA A 119 -3.84 -13.02 -17.01
N MET A 120 -3.78 -11.82 -16.45
CA MET A 120 -3.76 -11.62 -15.00
C MET A 120 -5.04 -12.11 -14.33
N ALA A 121 -6.21 -11.76 -14.87
CA ALA A 121 -7.49 -12.21 -14.36
C ALA A 121 -7.63 -13.74 -14.38
N ALA A 122 -7.15 -14.40 -15.44
CA ALA A 122 -7.10 -15.84 -15.51
C ALA A 122 -6.18 -16.45 -14.44
N ARG A 123 -5.00 -15.87 -14.24
CA ARG A 123 -4.04 -16.31 -13.21
C ARG A 123 -4.60 -16.22 -11.78
N PHE A 124 -5.41 -15.20 -11.50
CA PHE A 124 -6.11 -15.05 -10.21
C PHE A 124 -7.45 -15.79 -10.14
N GLY A 125 -7.87 -16.50 -11.20
CA GLY A 125 -9.12 -17.25 -11.24
C GLY A 125 -10.38 -16.38 -11.31
N ILE A 126 -10.25 -15.09 -11.64
CA ILE A 126 -11.35 -14.11 -11.67
C ILE A 126 -11.81 -13.74 -13.09
N ALA A 127 -11.34 -14.45 -14.13
CA ALA A 127 -11.68 -14.13 -15.52
C ALA A 127 -13.21 -14.13 -15.75
N HIS A 128 -13.92 -15.04 -15.11
CA HIS A 128 -15.38 -15.17 -15.20
C HIS A 128 -16.17 -14.06 -14.49
N LEU A 129 -15.48 -13.21 -13.71
CA LEU A 129 -16.08 -12.09 -12.97
C LEU A 129 -15.90 -10.75 -13.68
N LEU A 130 -15.08 -10.69 -14.73
CA LEU A 130 -14.64 -9.43 -15.35
C LEU A 130 -15.79 -8.51 -15.78
N ASP A 131 -16.86 -9.07 -16.25
CA ASP A 131 -18.01 -8.32 -16.77
C ASP A 131 -19.14 -8.16 -15.71
N ARG A 132 -18.88 -8.58 -14.46
CA ARG A 132 -19.80 -8.37 -13.33
C ARG A 132 -19.56 -7.02 -12.66
N LYS A 133 -20.61 -6.48 -12.06
CA LYS A 133 -20.53 -5.34 -11.15
C LYS A 133 -20.16 -5.80 -9.74
N PRO A 134 -19.60 -4.91 -8.89
CA PRO A 134 -19.24 -5.24 -7.50
C PRO A 134 -20.38 -5.81 -6.66
N GLU A 135 -21.62 -5.39 -6.92
CA GLU A 135 -22.83 -5.89 -6.24
C GLU A 135 -23.09 -7.40 -6.48
N GLY A 136 -22.47 -7.97 -7.50
CA GLY A 136 -22.64 -9.37 -7.88
C GLY A 136 -21.42 -10.25 -7.59
N LEU A 137 -20.51 -9.81 -6.70
CA LEU A 137 -19.29 -10.54 -6.32
C LEU A 137 -19.48 -11.31 -5.01
#